data_b6d7ed385542484ec88182dcddc998bc
#
_entry.id   b6d7ed385542484ec88182dcddc998bc
#
_cell.length_a   1.000
_cell.length_b   1.000
_cell.length_c   1.000
_cell.angle_alpha   90.00
_cell.angle_beta   90.00
_cell.angle_gamma   90.00
#
_symmetry.space_group_name_H-M   'P 1'
#
loop_
_entity.id
_entity.type
_entity.pdbx_description
1 polymer ?
#
loop_
_entity_poly.entity_id
_entity_poly.type
_entity_poly.pdbx_seq_one_letter_code
_entity_poly.pdbx_strand_id
1 'polypeptide(L)'
;VTEPVTPNEPDEPDNPSVVKVPTLQKNVQDEWKIDSIDDGFIYYNYERYDDVSKAQQIVNVLEIDLLSNKYKVEFTYNNGDSLSTTAQVRGAIGGINGGYEQEAIYIRINGTNISEVTLPEGHLRYWKHDGALYSDGKSDIGIIYGGRNGKAAIDTYKQHSAKYLLASAPTLIDDYNPLGETFVGNYTMEQLESFDYEDYRRHQGVRHPRTVV
;
A
#
# COMPACT_ATOMS: atom_id res chain seq x y z
N VAL A 1 -6.30 1.95 -67.27
CA VAL A 1 -5.03 1.81 -66.54
C VAL A 1 -5.36 2.06 -65.08
N THR A 2 -5.50 1.00 -64.33
CA THR A 2 -5.75 1.03 -62.89
C THR A 2 -4.41 1.01 -62.19
N GLU A 3 -4.14 2.01 -61.33
CA GLU A 3 -2.95 2.06 -60.48
C GLU A 3 -2.96 0.92 -59.45
N PRO A 4 -1.82 0.35 -59.10
CA PRO A 4 -1.74 -0.69 -58.07
C PRO A 4 -1.88 -0.09 -56.71
N VAL A 5 -2.79 -0.68 -55.91
CA VAL A 5 -2.97 -0.38 -54.48
C VAL A 5 -1.77 -0.97 -53.73
N THR A 6 -0.97 -0.11 -53.08
CA THR A 6 0.05 -0.54 -52.11
C THR A 6 -0.60 -1.16 -50.89
N PRO A 7 -0.13 -2.31 -50.40
CA PRO A 7 -0.60 -2.86 -49.16
C PRO A 7 -0.19 -1.94 -47.97
N ASN A 8 -1.14 -1.68 -47.10
CA ASN A 8 -0.87 -1.00 -45.83
C ASN A 8 0.16 -1.80 -45.01
N GLU A 9 1.20 -1.13 -44.55
CA GLU A 9 2.09 -1.65 -43.51
C GLU A 9 1.27 -2.02 -42.26
N PRO A 10 1.59 -3.13 -41.59
CA PRO A 10 0.95 -3.46 -40.33
C PRO A 10 1.32 -2.41 -39.29
N ASP A 11 0.29 -1.93 -38.57
CA ASP A 11 0.44 -1.03 -37.43
C ASP A 11 1.48 -1.60 -36.45
N GLU A 12 2.49 -0.80 -36.11
CA GLU A 12 3.40 -1.10 -35.01
C GLU A 12 2.58 -1.30 -33.73
N PRO A 13 2.90 -2.30 -32.92
CA PRO A 13 2.21 -2.48 -31.65
C PRO A 13 2.45 -1.26 -30.77
N ASP A 14 1.37 -0.65 -30.29
CA ASP A 14 1.38 0.45 -29.33
C ASP A 14 2.36 0.15 -28.20
N ASN A 15 3.41 0.97 -28.14
CA ASN A 15 4.37 0.94 -27.04
C ASN A 15 3.60 1.23 -25.74
N PRO A 16 3.66 0.36 -24.72
CA PRO A 16 2.94 0.59 -23.50
C PRO A 16 3.32 1.94 -22.94
N SER A 17 2.35 2.82 -22.85
CA SER A 17 2.52 4.19 -22.36
C SER A 17 3.27 4.14 -21.04
N VAL A 18 4.45 4.72 -21.00
CA VAL A 18 5.18 4.92 -19.74
C VAL A 18 4.26 5.75 -18.85
N VAL A 19 3.66 5.11 -17.86
CA VAL A 19 2.83 5.78 -16.87
C VAL A 19 3.76 6.75 -16.14
N LYS A 20 3.64 8.04 -16.46
CA LYS A 20 4.33 9.07 -15.70
C LYS A 20 3.72 9.07 -14.31
N VAL A 21 4.44 8.51 -13.36
CA VAL A 21 4.11 8.68 -11.94
C VAL A 21 4.00 10.19 -11.68
N PRO A 22 2.88 10.68 -11.16
CA PRO A 22 2.74 12.10 -10.88
C PRO A 22 3.80 12.47 -9.85
N THR A 23 4.77 13.29 -10.26
CA THR A 23 5.66 13.94 -9.31
C THR A 23 4.81 14.80 -8.39
N LEU A 24 5.01 14.70 -7.08
CA LEU A 24 4.36 15.57 -6.09
C LEU A 24 4.36 17.00 -6.64
N GLN A 25 3.18 17.61 -6.75
CA GLN A 25 3.08 18.95 -7.34
C GLN A 25 3.94 19.92 -6.54
N LYS A 26 4.68 20.77 -7.22
CA LYS A 26 5.67 21.71 -6.67
C LYS A 26 5.12 22.56 -5.50
N ASN A 27 3.82 22.84 -5.49
CA ASN A 27 3.13 23.61 -4.44
C ASN A 27 3.02 22.88 -3.09
N VAL A 28 3.20 21.57 -3.08
CA VAL A 28 3.21 20.76 -1.85
C VAL A 28 4.63 20.65 -1.29
N GLN A 29 5.64 20.79 -2.14
CA GLN A 29 7.05 20.63 -1.75
C GLN A 29 7.57 21.76 -0.86
N ASP A 30 7.05 22.98 -0.98
CA ASP A 30 7.55 24.15 -0.24
C ASP A 30 7.34 24.04 1.28
N GLU A 31 6.43 23.18 1.72
CA GLU A 31 6.11 22.97 3.14
C GLU A 31 6.74 21.69 3.72
N TRP A 32 7.38 20.88 2.89
CA TRP A 32 7.99 19.62 3.31
C TRP A 32 9.48 19.80 3.55
N LYS A 33 9.96 19.21 4.63
CA LYS A 33 11.40 18.97 4.82
C LYS A 33 11.80 17.77 3.97
N ILE A 34 12.83 17.94 3.16
CA ILE A 34 13.24 16.92 2.21
C ILE A 34 14.70 16.57 2.50
N ASP A 35 14.96 15.31 2.76
CA ASP A 35 16.31 14.75 2.90
C ASP A 35 16.54 13.69 1.82
N SER A 36 17.48 13.95 0.91
CA SER A 36 17.96 12.95 -0.02
C SER A 36 18.93 12.03 0.71
N ILE A 37 18.47 10.82 1.02
CA ILE A 37 19.29 9.82 1.75
C ILE A 37 20.32 9.22 0.80
N ASP A 38 19.90 8.94 -0.44
CA ASP A 38 20.73 8.44 -1.53
C ASP A 38 20.06 8.80 -2.86
N ASP A 39 20.78 8.63 -3.98
CA ASP A 39 20.22 8.81 -5.32
C ASP A 39 19.10 7.80 -5.58
N GLY A 40 17.86 8.30 -5.67
CA GLY A 40 16.65 7.50 -5.78
C GLY A 40 16.05 7.01 -4.47
N PHE A 41 16.52 7.52 -3.31
CA PHE A 41 15.91 7.28 -2.02
C PHE A 41 15.78 8.59 -1.23
N ILE A 42 14.55 9.08 -1.09
CA ILE A 42 14.25 10.39 -0.54
C ILE A 42 13.29 10.23 0.64
N TYR A 43 13.58 10.94 1.70
CA TYR A 43 12.71 11.06 2.86
C TYR A 43 12.08 12.44 2.90
N TYR A 44 10.76 12.45 3.12
CA TYR A 44 9.99 13.67 3.30
C TYR A 44 9.36 13.67 4.69
N ASN A 45 9.38 14.81 5.33
CA ASN A 45 8.68 15.05 6.58
C ASN A 45 7.81 16.29 6.46
N TYR A 46 6.57 16.18 6.92
CA TYR A 46 5.61 17.27 6.98
C TYR A 46 4.98 17.29 8.36
N GLU A 47 4.92 18.47 8.95
CA GLU A 47 4.32 18.68 10.26
C GLU A 47 3.46 19.95 10.25
N ARG A 48 2.14 19.79 10.34
CA ARG A 48 1.19 20.90 10.30
C ARG A 48 -0.12 20.54 10.97
N TYR A 49 -0.81 21.58 11.46
CA TYR A 49 -2.22 21.46 11.80
C TYR A 49 -3.06 21.31 10.54
N ASP A 50 -3.88 20.26 10.49
CA ASP A 50 -4.78 19.98 9.38
C ASP A 50 -6.23 20.35 9.73
N ASP A 51 -6.81 21.21 8.91
CA ASP A 51 -8.16 21.70 9.12
C ASP A 51 -9.26 20.66 8.86
N VAL A 52 -8.98 19.63 8.09
CA VAL A 52 -9.93 18.55 7.81
C VAL A 52 -10.03 17.61 9.01
N SER A 53 -8.91 17.09 9.46
CA SER A 53 -8.87 16.21 10.63
C SER A 53 -8.95 16.94 11.97
N LYS A 54 -8.83 18.31 11.96
CA LYS A 54 -8.76 19.14 13.17
C LYS A 54 -7.71 18.65 14.16
N ALA A 55 -6.54 18.26 13.65
CA ALA A 55 -5.45 17.73 14.43
C ALA A 55 -4.08 18.09 13.85
N GLN A 56 -3.05 18.10 14.70
CA GLN A 56 -1.68 18.14 14.23
C GLN A 56 -1.37 16.86 13.47
N GLN A 57 -0.94 16.99 12.23
CA GLN A 57 -0.48 15.90 11.38
C GLN A 57 1.04 15.88 11.35
N ILE A 58 1.60 14.69 11.52
CA ILE A 58 3.01 14.41 11.28
C ILE A 58 3.07 13.31 10.23
N VAL A 59 3.56 13.65 9.05
CA VAL A 59 3.62 12.74 7.92
C VAL A 59 5.07 12.49 7.54
N ASN A 60 5.44 11.22 7.45
CA ASN A 60 6.75 10.77 7.02
C ASN A 60 6.58 9.93 5.76
N VAL A 61 7.28 10.27 4.69
CA VAL A 61 7.21 9.54 3.42
C VAL A 61 8.60 9.09 3.01
N LEU A 62 8.71 7.85 2.58
CA LEU A 62 9.88 7.30 1.90
C LEU A 62 9.52 7.13 0.43
N GLU A 63 10.23 7.81 -0.44
CA GLU A 63 10.14 7.66 -1.89
C GLU A 63 11.35 6.86 -2.36
N ILE A 64 11.09 5.79 -3.13
CA ILE A 64 12.14 4.86 -3.57
C ILE A 64 12.01 4.64 -5.07
N ASP A 65 13.07 4.96 -5.82
CA ASP A 65 13.17 4.64 -7.25
C ASP A 65 13.55 3.16 -7.45
N LEU A 66 12.54 2.33 -7.57
CA LEU A 66 12.73 0.89 -7.83
C LEU A 66 13.11 0.60 -9.28
N LEU A 67 12.86 1.52 -10.22
CA LEU A 67 13.22 1.33 -11.63
C LEU A 67 14.73 1.43 -11.86
N SER A 68 15.44 2.10 -10.95
CA SER A 68 16.91 2.14 -10.99
C SER A 68 17.58 0.79 -10.74
N ASN A 69 16.86 -0.19 -10.24
CA ASN A 69 17.37 -1.50 -9.77
C ASN A 69 18.45 -1.40 -8.67
N LYS A 70 18.61 -0.24 -8.04
CA LYS A 70 19.52 -0.07 -6.89
C LYS A 70 18.91 -0.62 -5.61
N TYR A 71 17.59 -0.58 -5.51
CA TYR A 71 16.84 -0.90 -4.32
C TYR A 71 15.93 -2.09 -4.54
N LYS A 72 15.62 -2.77 -3.47
CA LYS A 72 14.61 -3.83 -3.42
C LYS A 72 13.75 -3.66 -2.18
N VAL A 73 12.52 -4.12 -2.26
CA VAL A 73 11.60 -4.15 -1.13
C VAL A 73 11.41 -5.60 -0.69
N GLU A 74 11.71 -5.85 0.56
CA GLU A 74 11.50 -7.16 1.19
C GLU A 74 10.61 -7.00 2.42
N PHE A 75 9.79 -8.02 2.66
CA PHE A 75 9.04 -8.11 3.91
C PHE A 75 9.80 -9.01 4.85
N THR A 76 9.81 -8.64 6.11
CA THR A 76 10.40 -9.46 7.15
C THR A 76 9.45 -9.58 8.33
N TYR A 77 9.43 -10.73 8.91
CA TYR A 77 8.78 -10.96 10.19
C TYR A 77 9.82 -10.89 11.29
N ASN A 78 9.51 -10.11 12.30
CA ASN A 78 10.32 -10.07 13.51
C ASN A 78 9.44 -10.48 14.71
N ASN A 79 10.05 -11.07 15.68
CA ASN A 79 9.36 -11.60 16.86
C ASN A 79 9.35 -10.57 18.01
N GLY A 80 8.96 -9.33 17.70
CA GLY A 80 8.86 -8.24 18.66
C GLY A 80 10.06 -7.30 18.74
N ASP A 81 11.06 -7.47 17.87
CA ASP A 81 12.16 -6.51 17.76
C ASP A 81 11.68 -5.15 17.24
N SER A 82 12.38 -4.09 17.60
CA SER A 82 12.11 -2.77 17.03
C SER A 82 12.39 -2.72 15.54
N LEU A 83 11.70 -1.83 14.81
CA LEU A 83 11.94 -1.61 13.39
C LEU A 83 13.41 -1.26 13.12
N SER A 84 14.01 -0.41 13.94
CA SER A 84 15.41 -0.01 13.81
C SER A 84 16.38 -1.19 13.99
N THR A 85 16.15 -2.04 14.98
CA THR A 85 16.94 -3.26 15.20
C THR A 85 16.83 -4.20 14.00
N THR A 86 15.61 -4.42 13.51
CA THR A 86 15.36 -5.28 12.36
C THR A 86 16.04 -4.73 11.09
N ALA A 87 15.90 -3.44 10.83
CA ALA A 87 16.55 -2.77 9.70
C ALA A 87 18.07 -2.90 9.76
N GLN A 88 18.67 -2.67 10.92
CA GLN A 88 20.10 -2.81 11.12
C GLN A 88 20.60 -4.23 10.87
N VAL A 89 19.93 -5.24 11.42
CA VAL A 89 20.30 -6.66 11.22
C VAL A 89 20.17 -7.08 9.77
N ARG A 90 19.22 -6.51 9.04
CA ARG A 90 18.99 -6.78 7.61
C ARG A 90 19.86 -5.96 6.68
N GLY A 91 20.61 -4.98 7.19
CA GLY A 91 21.34 -4.03 6.36
C GLY A 91 20.42 -3.17 5.50
N ALA A 92 19.21 -2.92 5.97
CA ALA A 92 18.24 -2.10 5.27
C ALA A 92 18.53 -0.61 5.50
N ILE A 93 18.36 0.20 4.48
CA ILE A 93 18.54 1.66 4.53
C ILE A 93 17.28 2.38 5.01
N GLY A 94 16.15 1.73 4.98
CA GLY A 94 14.88 2.24 5.48
C GLY A 94 13.89 1.12 5.74
N GLY A 95 12.84 1.44 6.45
CA GLY A 95 11.78 0.48 6.74
C GLY A 95 10.56 1.14 7.35
N ILE A 96 9.44 0.50 7.17
CA ILE A 96 8.17 0.87 7.79
C ILE A 96 7.57 -0.35 8.47
N ASN A 97 6.72 -0.13 9.47
CA ASN A 97 5.93 -1.21 10.03
C ASN A 97 4.90 -1.68 8.99
N GLY A 98 4.68 -2.98 8.94
CA GLY A 98 3.66 -3.60 8.11
C GLY A 98 2.37 -3.86 8.88
N GLY A 99 1.81 -5.05 8.67
CA GLY A 99 0.62 -5.48 9.35
C GLY A 99 0.81 -5.71 10.85
N TYR A 100 -0.26 -5.63 11.56
CA TYR A 100 -0.45 -6.10 12.92
C TYR A 100 -1.51 -7.21 12.92
N GLU A 101 -1.70 -7.91 14.01
CA GLU A 101 -2.66 -9.01 14.13
C GLU A 101 -2.38 -10.16 13.13
N GLN A 102 -1.19 -10.64 13.19
CA GLN A 102 -0.66 -11.71 12.36
C GLN A 102 -1.62 -12.91 12.17
N GLU A 103 -2.37 -13.27 13.16
CA GLU A 103 -3.33 -14.39 13.07
C GLU A 103 -4.57 -14.07 12.24
N ALA A 104 -4.86 -12.79 12.06
CA ALA A 104 -6.07 -12.29 11.43
C ALA A 104 -5.86 -11.86 9.97
N ILE A 105 -4.63 -11.71 9.51
CA ILE A 105 -4.32 -11.26 8.15
C ILE A 105 -3.48 -12.29 7.39
N TYR A 106 -3.63 -12.31 6.06
CA TYR A 106 -2.82 -13.17 5.21
C TYR A 106 -1.41 -12.58 5.04
N ILE A 107 -0.39 -13.38 5.34
CA ILE A 107 1.01 -12.97 5.24
C ILE A 107 1.81 -14.07 4.57
N ARG A 108 2.57 -13.70 3.54
CA ARG A 108 3.58 -14.54 2.90
C ARG A 108 4.93 -13.84 2.91
N ILE A 109 5.96 -14.55 3.34
CA ILE A 109 7.34 -14.04 3.36
C ILE A 109 8.24 -15.04 2.70
N ASN A 110 8.96 -14.60 1.68
CA ASN A 110 9.90 -15.42 0.89
C ASN A 110 9.28 -16.74 0.41
N GLY A 111 8.04 -16.66 -0.10
CA GLY A 111 7.29 -17.82 -0.61
C GLY A 111 6.64 -18.70 0.46
N THR A 112 6.88 -18.43 1.74
CA THR A 112 6.29 -19.19 2.86
C THR A 112 5.12 -18.44 3.44
N ASN A 113 3.97 -19.09 3.59
CA ASN A 113 2.82 -18.51 4.27
C ASN A 113 3.11 -18.50 5.79
N ILE A 114 3.16 -17.30 6.35
CA ILE A 114 3.34 -17.07 7.78
C ILE A 114 2.00 -17.09 8.50
N SER A 115 0.98 -16.56 7.84
CA SER A 115 -0.40 -16.62 8.31
C SER A 115 -1.33 -16.91 7.13
N GLU A 116 -2.27 -17.83 7.31
CA GLU A 116 -3.22 -18.24 6.29
C GLU A 116 -4.66 -17.82 6.60
N VAL A 117 -4.85 -17.13 7.68
CA VAL A 117 -6.17 -16.69 8.17
C VAL A 117 -7.13 -17.86 8.41
N THR A 118 -7.35 -18.18 9.65
CA THR A 118 -8.25 -19.26 10.07
C THR A 118 -9.61 -18.78 10.56
N LEU A 119 -9.94 -17.52 10.30
CA LEU A 119 -11.20 -16.93 10.74
C LEU A 119 -12.38 -17.60 10.03
N PRO A 120 -13.51 -17.84 10.74
CA PRO A 120 -14.74 -18.33 10.12
C PRO A 120 -15.24 -17.37 9.03
N GLU A 121 -15.93 -17.92 8.03
CA GLU A 121 -16.59 -17.11 7.00
C GLU A 121 -17.57 -16.11 7.64
N GLY A 122 -17.54 -14.86 7.16
CA GLY A 122 -18.38 -13.78 7.71
C GLY A 122 -17.86 -13.16 9.00
N HIS A 123 -16.69 -13.55 9.48
CA HIS A 123 -16.08 -12.92 10.64
C HIS A 123 -15.83 -11.42 10.40
N LEU A 124 -16.08 -10.59 11.41
CA LEU A 124 -15.96 -9.12 11.31
C LEU A 124 -14.59 -8.64 10.80
N ARG A 125 -13.53 -9.39 11.05
CA ARG A 125 -12.16 -9.01 10.65
C ARG A 125 -11.82 -9.25 9.18
N TYR A 126 -12.72 -9.86 8.41
CA TYR A 126 -12.43 -10.09 6.98
C TYR A 126 -12.22 -8.81 6.17
N TRP A 127 -12.75 -7.68 6.60
CA TRP A 127 -12.48 -6.40 5.96
C TRP A 127 -10.98 -6.04 5.93
N LYS A 128 -10.16 -6.64 6.79
CA LYS A 128 -8.70 -6.43 6.83
C LYS A 128 -7.96 -7.04 5.62
N HIS A 129 -8.68 -7.67 4.70
CA HIS A 129 -8.17 -8.27 3.47
C HIS A 129 -8.62 -7.53 2.21
N ASP A 130 -9.05 -6.30 2.36
CA ASP A 130 -9.51 -5.45 1.27
C ASP A 130 -8.46 -5.28 0.16
N GLY A 131 -7.19 -5.17 0.54
CA GLY A 131 -6.06 -5.16 -0.35
C GLY A 131 -4.88 -5.96 0.18
N ALA A 132 -3.88 -6.14 -0.68
CA ALA A 132 -2.60 -6.70 -0.27
C ALA A 132 -1.45 -6.04 -1.03
N LEU A 133 -0.43 -5.65 -0.29
CA LEU A 133 0.85 -5.27 -0.85
C LEU A 133 1.59 -6.54 -1.25
N TYR A 134 2.14 -6.61 -2.46
CA TYR A 134 2.99 -7.71 -2.91
C TYR A 134 4.36 -7.23 -3.33
N SER A 135 5.34 -8.13 -3.32
CA SER A 135 6.66 -7.90 -3.89
C SER A 135 7.27 -9.22 -4.38
N ASP A 136 8.05 -9.15 -5.45
CA ASP A 136 8.90 -10.26 -5.91
C ASP A 136 10.24 -10.34 -5.17
N GLY A 137 10.50 -9.40 -4.27
CA GLY A 137 11.78 -9.24 -3.56
C GLY A 137 12.85 -8.52 -4.37
N LYS A 138 12.45 -7.84 -5.44
CA LYS A 138 13.30 -7.01 -6.31
C LYS A 138 12.63 -5.66 -6.54
N SER A 139 12.23 -5.39 -7.77
CA SER A 139 11.62 -4.14 -8.20
C SER A 139 10.12 -4.25 -8.51
N ASP A 140 9.60 -5.47 -8.65
CA ASP A 140 8.17 -5.68 -8.86
C ASP A 140 7.44 -5.63 -7.51
N ILE A 141 6.77 -4.52 -7.26
CA ILE A 141 5.95 -4.26 -6.09
C ILE A 141 4.67 -3.60 -6.52
N GLY A 142 3.58 -3.95 -5.87
CA GLY A 142 2.29 -3.35 -6.16
C GLY A 142 1.24 -3.73 -5.13
N ILE A 143 0.04 -3.25 -5.37
CA ILE A 143 -1.12 -3.51 -4.53
C ILE A 143 -2.12 -4.33 -5.33
N ILE A 144 -2.65 -5.38 -4.71
CA ILE A 144 -3.75 -6.17 -5.24
C ILE A 144 -5.00 -5.71 -4.51
N TYR A 145 -5.98 -5.21 -5.25
CA TYR A 145 -7.30 -5.01 -4.67
C TYR A 145 -8.06 -6.34 -4.65
N GLY A 146 -8.28 -6.87 -3.47
CA GLY A 146 -8.98 -8.14 -3.26
C GLY A 146 -10.50 -7.99 -3.19
N GLY A 147 -10.97 -6.76 -3.03
CA GLY A 147 -12.38 -6.46 -2.83
C GLY A 147 -12.84 -6.71 -1.39
N ARG A 148 -14.04 -6.24 -1.09
CA ARG A 148 -14.59 -6.28 0.29
C ARG A 148 -15.03 -7.67 0.76
N ASN A 149 -15.05 -8.66 -0.12
CA ASN A 149 -15.24 -10.06 0.29
C ASN A 149 -13.90 -10.66 0.69
N GLY A 150 -13.57 -10.60 1.96
CA GLY A 150 -12.28 -11.02 2.47
C GLY A 150 -11.91 -12.47 2.19
N LYS A 151 -12.88 -13.39 2.08
CA LYS A 151 -12.59 -14.77 1.71
C LYS A 151 -12.13 -14.88 0.25
N ALA A 152 -12.84 -14.24 -0.67
CA ALA A 152 -12.46 -14.21 -2.09
C ALA A 152 -11.11 -13.51 -2.27
N ALA A 153 -10.84 -12.45 -1.50
CA ALA A 153 -9.57 -11.76 -1.48
C ALA A 153 -8.43 -12.69 -1.06
N ILE A 154 -8.60 -13.43 0.03
CA ILE A 154 -7.61 -14.41 0.52
C ILE A 154 -7.34 -15.48 -0.54
N ASP A 155 -8.36 -15.99 -1.21
CA ASP A 155 -8.19 -16.98 -2.27
C ASP A 155 -7.39 -16.41 -3.45
N THR A 156 -7.60 -15.14 -3.80
CA THR A 156 -6.79 -14.42 -4.78
C THR A 156 -5.32 -14.33 -4.32
N TYR A 157 -5.08 -13.96 -3.06
CA TYR A 157 -3.73 -13.85 -2.52
C TYR A 157 -3.01 -15.19 -2.49
N LYS A 158 -3.70 -16.28 -2.17
CA LYS A 158 -3.13 -17.64 -2.20
C LYS A 158 -2.67 -18.06 -3.59
N GLN A 159 -3.37 -17.62 -4.62
CA GLN A 159 -3.06 -17.95 -6.02
C GLN A 159 -1.96 -17.04 -6.60
N HIS A 160 -1.69 -15.91 -6.00
CA HIS A 160 -0.68 -14.96 -6.49
C HIS A 160 0.73 -15.51 -6.33
N SER A 161 1.58 -15.33 -7.36
CA SER A 161 2.93 -15.92 -7.44
C SER A 161 4.01 -15.14 -6.66
N ALA A 162 3.71 -13.94 -6.17
CA ALA A 162 4.68 -13.11 -5.45
C ALA A 162 5.27 -13.82 -4.23
N LYS A 163 6.56 -13.60 -4.00
CA LYS A 163 7.26 -14.14 -2.83
C LYS A 163 6.84 -13.52 -1.51
N TYR A 164 6.49 -12.25 -1.56
CA TYR A 164 6.06 -11.46 -0.41
C TYR A 164 4.65 -10.96 -0.64
N LEU A 165 3.82 -11.09 0.36
CA LEU A 165 2.45 -10.61 0.32
C LEU A 165 1.98 -10.29 1.73
N LEU A 166 1.42 -9.09 1.90
CA LEU A 166 0.89 -8.60 3.16
C LEU A 166 -0.50 -8.04 2.92
N ALA A 167 -1.52 -8.74 3.39
CA ALA A 167 -2.88 -8.22 3.36
C ALA A 167 -3.04 -7.06 4.34
N SER A 168 -3.82 -6.08 3.95
CA SER A 168 -4.13 -4.91 4.75
C SER A 168 -5.45 -4.26 4.31
N ALA A 169 -5.86 -3.21 5.01
CA ALA A 169 -7.06 -2.45 4.71
C ALA A 169 -7.00 -1.04 5.33
N PRO A 170 -7.76 -0.12 4.76
CA PRO A 170 -8.51 -0.23 3.50
C PRO A 170 -7.61 -0.01 2.28
N THR A 171 -7.99 -0.54 1.14
CA THR A 171 -7.45 -0.07 -0.13
C THR A 171 -8.05 1.31 -0.41
N LEU A 172 -7.21 2.30 -0.56
CA LEU A 172 -7.62 3.70 -0.71
C LEU A 172 -7.84 4.07 -2.18
N ILE A 173 -6.99 3.55 -3.05
CA ILE A 173 -6.98 3.84 -4.48
C ILE A 173 -6.76 2.53 -5.24
N ASP A 174 -7.52 2.30 -6.29
CA ASP A 174 -7.33 1.23 -7.25
C ASP A 174 -7.43 1.79 -8.66
N ASP A 175 -6.45 1.49 -9.49
CA ASP A 175 -6.33 2.01 -10.86
C ASP A 175 -6.61 3.54 -10.94
N TYR A 176 -5.93 4.29 -10.08
CA TYR A 176 -6.06 5.76 -9.94
C TYR A 176 -7.46 6.27 -9.52
N ASN A 177 -8.38 5.37 -9.19
CA ASN A 177 -9.70 5.73 -8.72
C ASN A 177 -9.78 5.58 -7.20
N PRO A 178 -10.25 6.60 -6.46
CA PRO A 178 -10.48 6.47 -5.04
C PRO A 178 -11.51 5.37 -4.76
N LEU A 179 -11.14 4.43 -3.90
CA LEU A 179 -12.03 3.41 -3.40
C LEU A 179 -12.56 3.83 -2.04
N GLY A 180 -13.83 3.81 -1.90
CA GLY A 180 -14.45 3.98 -0.62
C GLY A 180 -14.91 5.40 -0.31
N GLU A 181 -15.69 5.44 0.75
CA GLU A 181 -16.28 6.65 1.28
C GLU A 181 -15.26 7.36 2.16
N THR A 182 -15.17 8.66 2.03
CA THR A 182 -14.50 9.47 3.04
C THR A 182 -15.35 9.46 4.29
N PHE A 183 -14.84 8.90 5.37
CA PHE A 183 -15.58 8.87 6.65
C PHE A 183 -15.63 10.23 7.33
N VAL A 184 -14.77 11.15 6.91
CA VAL A 184 -14.75 12.50 7.42
C VAL A 184 -16.06 13.22 7.02
N GLY A 185 -16.84 13.58 8.01
CA GLY A 185 -18.13 14.25 7.83
C GLY A 185 -19.37 13.32 7.76
N ASN A 186 -19.18 12.01 7.57
CA ASN A 186 -20.30 11.06 7.55
C ASN A 186 -20.73 10.61 8.95
N TYR A 187 -19.78 10.62 9.91
CA TYR A 187 -20.02 10.24 11.29
C TYR A 187 -19.38 11.25 12.24
N THR A 188 -20.03 11.49 13.38
CA THR A 188 -19.38 12.19 14.48
C THR A 188 -18.39 11.27 15.18
N MET A 189 -17.42 11.82 15.93
CA MET A 189 -16.50 11.02 16.72
C MET A 189 -17.23 10.12 17.72
N GLU A 190 -18.28 10.64 18.36
CA GLU A 190 -19.11 9.87 19.28
C GLU A 190 -19.79 8.68 18.59
N GLN A 191 -20.29 8.86 17.37
CA GLN A 191 -20.86 7.77 16.57
C GLN A 191 -19.80 6.73 16.21
N LEU A 192 -18.61 7.16 15.79
CA LEU A 192 -17.51 6.26 15.44
C LEU A 192 -17.05 5.44 16.65
N GLU A 193 -16.93 6.07 17.82
CA GLU A 193 -16.52 5.41 19.06
C GLU A 193 -17.59 4.45 19.61
N SER A 194 -18.86 4.63 19.22
CA SER A 194 -19.95 3.75 19.61
C SER A 194 -19.98 2.42 18.84
N PHE A 195 -19.31 2.33 17.69
CA PHE A 195 -19.20 1.08 16.95
C PHE A 195 -18.32 0.06 17.69
N ASP A 196 -18.53 -1.22 17.40
CA ASP A 196 -17.65 -2.28 17.89
C ASP A 196 -16.19 -1.99 17.55
N TYR A 197 -15.27 -2.40 18.43
CA TYR A 197 -13.84 -2.16 18.23
C TYR A 197 -13.33 -2.73 16.89
N GLU A 198 -13.87 -3.85 16.45
CA GLU A 198 -13.50 -4.50 15.19
C GLU A 198 -14.28 -3.97 13.97
N ASP A 199 -15.18 -3.00 14.16
CA ASP A 199 -15.91 -2.41 13.05
C ASP A 199 -14.99 -1.56 12.17
N TYR A 200 -15.04 -1.80 10.86
CA TYR A 200 -14.21 -1.08 9.89
C TYR A 200 -14.43 0.45 9.94
N ARG A 201 -15.65 0.91 10.20
CA ARG A 201 -15.99 2.33 10.30
C ARG A 201 -15.24 2.98 11.46
N ARG A 202 -15.19 2.32 12.60
CA ARG A 202 -14.41 2.77 13.75
C ARG A 202 -12.93 2.82 13.42
N HIS A 203 -12.38 1.74 12.88
CA HIS A 203 -10.96 1.66 12.54
C HIS A 203 -10.53 2.69 11.50
N GLN A 204 -11.37 2.98 10.52
CA GLN A 204 -11.05 3.96 9.47
C GLN A 204 -11.34 5.40 9.90
N GLY A 205 -12.36 5.63 10.70
CA GLY A 205 -12.81 6.97 11.06
C GLY A 205 -12.19 7.57 12.31
N VAL A 206 -11.81 6.74 13.30
CA VAL A 206 -11.16 7.23 14.52
C VAL A 206 -9.70 7.59 14.24
N ARG A 207 -9.19 8.61 14.91
CA ARG A 207 -7.81 9.08 14.77
C ARG A 207 -6.83 8.05 15.31
N HIS A 208 -5.92 7.60 14.46
CA HIS A 208 -4.83 6.69 14.79
C HIS A 208 -3.60 7.02 13.95
N PRO A 209 -2.39 6.70 14.41
CA PRO A 209 -1.23 6.59 13.53
C PRO A 209 -1.53 5.61 12.38
N ARG A 210 -1.09 5.96 11.17
CA ARG A 210 -1.34 5.16 9.96
C ARG A 210 -0.04 4.91 9.23
N THR A 211 0.08 3.71 8.67
CA THR A 211 1.10 3.38 7.68
C THR A 211 0.37 3.14 6.35
N VAL A 212 0.82 3.80 5.30
CA VAL A 212 0.23 3.74 3.96
C VAL A 212 1.33 3.42 2.95
N VAL A 213 1.02 2.59 1.98
CA VAL A 213 1.90 2.25 0.84
C VAL A 213 1.13 2.51 -0.46
#